data_d75b166ac728b3eaaf17f6bfeceee965
#
_entry.id   d75b166ac728b3eaaf17f6bfeceee965
#
_cell.length_a   1.000
_cell.length_b   1.000
_cell.length_c   1.000
_cell.angle_alpha   90.00
_cell.angle_beta   90.00
_cell.angle_gamma   90.00
#
_symmetry.space_group_name_H-M   'P 1'
#
loop_
_entity.id
_entity.type
_entity.pdbx_description
1 polymer ?
#
loop_
_entity_poly.entity_id
_entity_poly.type
_entity_poly.pdbx_seq_one_letter_code
_entity_poly.pdbx_strand_id
1 'polypeptide(L)'
;MLYWPGVISMKAFCEFRDSTDYPPVHGLQINSCGQQQAGQYGYTVLRSKGRSDYHLLYVQSGWITAEKDGAPVCISSGGFIFYPPDARQLYAFSKEGNAISYWIHFTGTAIEDALADLPYKRTFCGQVDERMQFESLLHQLSQTHHMRGPAYLLDEGGLLLQILASLSRSVNRQESTECSEIRAAAAYLCEHFCQPLSLAD
;
A
#
# COMPACT_ATOMS: atom_id res chain seq x y z
N MET A 1 1.11 -21.39 16.18
CA MET A 1 1.35 -21.88 14.82
C MET A 1 -0.01 -21.86 14.10
N LEU A 2 -0.37 -20.75 13.48
CA LEU A 2 -1.65 -20.63 12.76
C LEU A 2 -1.45 -21.15 11.34
N TYR A 3 -2.01 -22.31 11.06
CA TYR A 3 -2.06 -22.93 9.75
C TYR A 3 -3.06 -22.17 8.88
N TRP A 4 -2.61 -21.53 7.82
CA TRP A 4 -3.45 -20.91 6.81
C TRP A 4 -3.66 -21.90 5.66
N PRO A 5 -4.85 -22.49 5.48
CA PRO A 5 -5.11 -23.36 4.34
C PRO A 5 -5.30 -22.47 3.10
N GLY A 6 -4.44 -22.59 2.12
CA GLY A 6 -4.59 -21.95 0.82
C GLY A 6 -3.40 -21.17 0.27
N VAL A 7 -2.33 -21.00 1.03
CA VAL A 7 -1.09 -20.39 0.55
C VAL A 7 -0.14 -21.47 0.07
N ILE A 8 -0.20 -21.81 -1.19
CA ILE A 8 0.78 -22.70 -1.85
C ILE A 8 1.72 -21.79 -2.66
N SER A 9 2.90 -21.68 -2.14
CA SER A 9 4.07 -20.93 -2.61
C SER A 9 4.23 -19.54 -1.96
N MET A 10 4.53 -19.55 -0.69
CA MET A 10 5.25 -18.44 -0.10
C MET A 10 6.73 -18.59 -0.50
N LYS A 11 7.19 -17.82 -1.48
CA LYS A 11 8.52 -17.24 -1.43
C LYS A 11 8.45 -16.07 -0.41
N ALA A 12 7.78 -16.30 0.70
CA ALA A 12 7.67 -15.34 1.77
C ALA A 12 8.69 -15.73 2.82
N PHE A 13 9.78 -15.03 2.84
CA PHE A 13 10.63 -14.98 4.00
C PHE A 13 9.93 -14.07 5.01
N CYS A 14 9.06 -14.64 5.84
CA CYS A 14 8.31 -13.93 6.86
C CYS A 14 8.75 -14.40 8.23
N GLU A 15 9.43 -13.55 8.98
CA GLU A 15 9.23 -13.53 10.42
C GLU A 15 7.97 -12.71 10.68
N PHE A 16 6.88 -13.35 11.05
CA PHE A 16 5.72 -12.66 11.61
C PHE A 16 6.08 -12.27 13.04
N ARG A 17 6.51 -11.05 13.24
CA ARG A 17 6.60 -10.45 14.56
C ARG A 17 5.30 -9.68 14.79
N ASP A 18 4.59 -10.01 15.86
CA ASP A 18 3.45 -9.21 16.28
C ASP A 18 3.98 -7.87 16.80
N SER A 19 3.49 -6.76 16.24
CA SER A 19 3.97 -5.41 16.57
C SER A 19 3.78 -5.02 18.05
N THR A 20 3.00 -5.78 18.80
CA THR A 20 2.80 -5.58 20.24
C THR A 20 4.03 -5.90 21.09
N ASP A 21 5.03 -6.61 20.57
CA ASP A 21 6.16 -7.14 21.34
C ASP A 21 7.42 -6.25 21.28
N TYR A 22 7.41 -5.16 20.50
CA TYR A 22 8.61 -4.34 20.34
C TYR A 22 8.31 -2.85 20.53
N PRO A 23 8.86 -2.24 21.60
CA PRO A 23 8.91 -0.80 21.67
C PRO A 23 9.71 -0.29 20.46
N PRO A 24 9.31 0.80 19.80
CA PRO A 24 10.06 1.36 18.69
C PRO A 24 11.44 1.80 19.19
N VAL A 25 12.47 1.02 18.88
CA VAL A 25 13.85 1.26 19.31
C VAL A 25 14.51 2.30 18.40
N HIS A 26 13.98 2.47 17.19
CA HIS A 26 14.51 3.35 16.14
C HIS A 26 13.40 4.25 15.59
N GLY A 27 13.81 5.37 14.99
CA GLY A 27 12.89 6.33 14.36
C GLY A 27 11.97 5.71 13.30
N LEU A 28 12.47 4.73 12.54
CA LEU A 28 11.74 3.93 11.55
C LEU A 28 12.10 2.46 11.72
N GLN A 29 11.11 1.58 11.70
CA GLN A 29 11.30 0.14 11.93
C GLN A 29 10.38 -0.67 11.01
N ILE A 30 10.97 -1.65 10.32
CA ILE A 30 10.22 -2.69 9.60
C ILE A 30 9.89 -3.82 10.58
N ASN A 31 8.60 -4.12 10.75
CA ASN A 31 8.14 -5.23 11.58
C ASN A 31 8.10 -6.54 10.79
N SER A 32 7.63 -6.46 9.55
CA SER A 32 7.68 -7.56 8.57
C SER A 32 7.49 -7.03 7.16
N CYS A 33 8.05 -7.69 6.20
CA CYS A 33 7.81 -7.41 4.78
C CYS A 33 8.01 -8.68 3.97
N GLY A 34 7.48 -8.69 2.76
CA GLY A 34 7.66 -9.82 1.86
C GLY A 34 6.82 -9.71 0.59
N GLN A 35 6.92 -10.76 -0.23
CA GLN A 35 6.14 -10.96 -1.43
C GLN A 35 5.25 -12.19 -1.26
N GLN A 36 4.04 -12.14 -1.77
CA GLN A 36 3.12 -13.27 -1.79
C GLN A 36 2.42 -13.39 -3.14
N GLN A 37 2.05 -14.61 -3.48
CA GLN A 37 1.21 -14.90 -4.63
C GLN A 37 -0.09 -15.54 -4.16
N ALA A 38 -1.21 -15.14 -4.77
CA ALA A 38 -2.49 -15.80 -4.54
C ALA A 38 -2.39 -17.28 -4.93
N GLY A 39 -2.76 -18.16 -4.00
CA GLY A 39 -2.89 -19.59 -4.30
C GLY A 39 -4.13 -19.86 -5.17
N GLN A 40 -4.23 -21.10 -5.66
CA GLN A 40 -5.34 -21.49 -6.56
C GLN A 40 -6.74 -21.42 -5.91
N TYR A 41 -6.85 -21.20 -4.62
CA TYR A 41 -8.13 -21.09 -3.89
C TYR A 41 -8.47 -19.67 -3.48
N GLY A 42 -7.52 -18.73 -3.61
CA GLY A 42 -7.67 -17.40 -3.05
C GLY A 42 -7.75 -17.41 -1.52
N TYR A 43 -7.89 -16.26 -0.90
CA TYR A 43 -8.15 -16.11 0.54
C TYR A 43 -8.60 -14.69 0.86
N THR A 44 -9.23 -14.53 2.01
CA THR A 44 -9.66 -13.23 2.55
C THR A 44 -8.99 -12.96 3.88
N VAL A 45 -8.52 -11.74 4.04
CA VAL A 45 -8.00 -11.23 5.30
C VAL A 45 -9.00 -10.25 5.88
N LEU A 46 -9.48 -10.54 7.10
CA LEU A 46 -10.31 -9.64 7.90
C LEU A 46 -9.63 -9.40 9.24
N ARG A 47 -9.26 -8.14 9.49
CA ARG A 47 -8.81 -7.66 10.80
C ARG A 47 -9.75 -6.54 11.23
N SER A 48 -10.79 -6.89 11.98
CA SER A 48 -11.85 -5.96 12.38
C SER A 48 -11.36 -4.82 13.27
N LYS A 49 -10.30 -5.05 14.05
CA LYS A 49 -9.64 -4.05 14.92
C LYS A 49 -8.34 -3.50 14.33
N GLY A 50 -8.03 -3.86 13.07
CA GLY A 50 -6.77 -3.48 12.46
C GLY A 50 -5.54 -4.18 13.05
N ARG A 51 -4.42 -3.53 12.92
CA ARG A 51 -3.11 -3.86 13.50
C ARG A 51 -2.59 -2.63 14.23
N SER A 52 -1.65 -2.81 15.15
CA SER A 52 -0.99 -1.70 15.86
C SER A 52 0.14 -1.02 15.05
N ASP A 53 0.41 -1.49 13.84
CA ASP A 53 1.41 -0.93 12.93
C ASP A 53 0.77 -0.45 11.61
N TYR A 54 1.52 0.34 10.86
CA TYR A 54 1.18 0.72 9.49
C TYR A 54 1.32 -0.47 8.56
N HIS A 55 0.42 -0.58 7.60
CA HIS A 55 0.46 -1.64 6.59
C HIS A 55 0.32 -1.06 5.19
N LEU A 56 1.33 -1.28 4.37
CA LEU A 56 1.31 -1.04 2.94
C LEU A 56 1.17 -2.38 2.20
N LEU A 57 0.17 -2.49 1.34
CA LEU A 57 -0.02 -3.63 0.44
C LEU A 57 0.02 -3.12 -1.01
N TYR A 58 0.97 -3.60 -1.81
CA TYR A 58 1.18 -3.23 -3.21
C TYR A 58 0.92 -4.43 -4.11
N VAL A 59 0.21 -4.24 -5.22
CA VAL A 59 -0.09 -5.27 -6.21
C VAL A 59 0.89 -5.16 -7.38
N GLN A 60 1.81 -6.09 -7.47
CA GLN A 60 2.79 -6.15 -8.56
C GLN A 60 2.14 -6.59 -9.87
N SER A 61 1.30 -7.63 -9.82
CA SER A 61 0.56 -8.14 -10.98
C SER A 61 -0.79 -8.69 -10.57
N GLY A 62 -1.72 -8.78 -11.51
CA GLY A 62 -3.09 -9.19 -11.24
C GLY A 62 -3.88 -8.12 -10.50
N TRP A 63 -4.80 -8.54 -9.63
CA TRP A 63 -5.65 -7.63 -8.85
C TRP A 63 -6.16 -8.28 -7.57
N ILE A 64 -6.50 -7.45 -6.60
CA ILE A 64 -7.16 -7.83 -5.34
C ILE A 64 -8.41 -6.96 -5.15
N THR A 65 -9.33 -7.45 -4.33
CA THR A 65 -10.43 -6.61 -3.82
C THR A 65 -10.08 -6.18 -2.40
N ALA A 66 -10.28 -4.92 -2.07
CA ALA A 66 -10.11 -4.40 -0.71
C ALA A 66 -11.31 -3.55 -0.31
N GLU A 67 -11.44 -3.23 0.98
CA GLU A 67 -12.44 -2.29 1.49
C GLU A 67 -11.77 -0.97 1.82
N LYS A 68 -12.33 0.13 1.31
CA LYS A 68 -11.98 1.50 1.68
C LYS A 68 -13.26 2.26 2.02
N ASP A 69 -13.31 2.87 3.19
CA ASP A 69 -14.46 3.68 3.67
C ASP A 69 -15.80 2.91 3.60
N GLY A 70 -15.77 1.60 3.88
CA GLY A 70 -16.94 0.72 3.85
C GLY A 70 -17.38 0.27 2.44
N ALA A 71 -16.67 0.68 1.39
CA ALA A 71 -16.96 0.29 0.01
C ALA A 71 -15.87 -0.63 -0.56
N PRO A 72 -16.22 -1.61 -1.41
CA PRO A 72 -15.25 -2.43 -2.09
C PRO A 72 -14.53 -1.62 -3.17
N VAL A 73 -13.19 -1.78 -3.22
CA VAL A 73 -12.33 -1.21 -4.26
C VAL A 73 -11.49 -2.31 -4.90
N CYS A 74 -11.25 -2.22 -6.20
CA CYS A 74 -10.33 -3.10 -6.91
C CYS A 74 -8.95 -2.44 -6.97
N ILE A 75 -7.94 -3.13 -6.46
CA ILE A 75 -6.53 -2.70 -6.55
C ILE A 75 -5.87 -3.57 -7.60
N SER A 76 -5.58 -2.99 -8.74
CA SER A 76 -4.95 -3.66 -9.88
C SER A 76 -3.42 -3.50 -9.86
N SER A 77 -2.78 -4.11 -10.81
CA SER A 77 -1.32 -4.05 -11.01
C SER A 77 -0.77 -2.62 -11.00
N GLY A 78 0.22 -2.35 -10.17
CA GLY A 78 0.79 -1.02 -9.90
C GLY A 78 0.06 -0.26 -8.80
N GLY A 79 -1.09 -0.78 -8.35
CA GLY A 79 -1.88 -0.18 -7.29
C GLY A 79 -1.42 -0.59 -5.89
N PHE A 80 -1.79 0.24 -4.93
CA PHE A 80 -1.53 -0.01 -3.51
C PHE A 80 -2.72 0.36 -2.64
N ILE A 81 -2.76 -0.20 -1.44
CA ILE A 81 -3.61 0.24 -0.35
C ILE A 81 -2.78 0.37 0.92
N PHE A 82 -3.02 1.43 1.67
CA PHE A 82 -2.34 1.78 2.89
C PHE A 82 -3.34 1.80 4.06
N TYR A 83 -2.98 1.14 5.13
CA TYR A 83 -3.79 1.08 6.35
C TYR A 83 -2.98 1.68 7.51
N PRO A 84 -3.51 2.70 8.22
CA PRO A 84 -2.92 3.17 9.47
C PRO A 84 -3.13 2.17 10.61
N PRO A 85 -2.45 2.35 11.75
CA PRO A 85 -2.73 1.59 12.96
C PRO A 85 -4.21 1.60 13.32
N ASP A 86 -4.69 0.49 13.85
CA ASP A 86 -6.06 0.25 14.34
C ASP A 86 -7.17 0.40 13.28
N ALA A 87 -6.83 0.68 12.04
CA ALA A 87 -7.79 0.71 10.94
C ALA A 87 -8.25 -0.70 10.57
N ARG A 88 -9.57 -0.88 10.44
CA ARG A 88 -10.14 -2.13 9.92
C ARG A 88 -9.52 -2.46 8.56
N GLN A 89 -9.11 -3.72 8.40
CA GLN A 89 -8.53 -4.23 7.16
C GLN A 89 -9.41 -5.37 6.63
N LEU A 90 -9.90 -5.20 5.42
CA LEU A 90 -10.57 -6.27 4.68
C LEU A 90 -10.04 -6.25 3.25
N TYR A 91 -9.40 -7.33 2.86
CA TYR A 91 -8.95 -7.52 1.48
C TYR A 91 -8.96 -9.00 1.11
N ALA A 92 -9.17 -9.28 -0.17
CA ALA A 92 -9.30 -10.62 -0.70
C ALA A 92 -8.45 -10.82 -1.94
N PHE A 93 -7.75 -11.94 -1.95
CA PHE A 93 -7.07 -12.50 -3.11
C PHE A 93 -7.98 -13.54 -3.72
N SER A 94 -8.39 -13.37 -4.97
CA SER A 94 -9.14 -14.36 -5.71
C SER A 94 -8.22 -15.15 -6.63
N LYS A 95 -8.68 -16.33 -7.02
CA LYS A 95 -8.00 -17.14 -8.05
C LYS A 95 -7.94 -16.39 -9.39
N GLU A 96 -9.04 -15.76 -9.76
CA GLU A 96 -9.18 -15.00 -11.01
C GLU A 96 -8.26 -13.79 -11.05
N GLY A 97 -8.04 -13.16 -9.90
CA GLY A 97 -7.12 -12.02 -9.76
C GLY A 97 -5.66 -12.39 -9.97
N ASN A 98 -5.29 -13.64 -9.67
CA ASN A 98 -3.91 -14.18 -9.79
C ASN A 98 -2.83 -13.18 -9.36
N ALA A 99 -3.08 -12.51 -8.22
CA ALA A 99 -2.26 -11.40 -7.78
C ALA A 99 -0.93 -11.86 -7.20
N ILE A 100 0.12 -11.15 -7.58
CA ILE A 100 1.40 -11.11 -6.86
C ILE A 100 1.45 -9.77 -6.16
N SER A 101 1.72 -9.75 -4.86
CA SER A 101 1.75 -8.54 -4.05
C SER A 101 2.94 -8.51 -3.10
N TYR A 102 3.38 -7.30 -2.78
CA TYR A 102 4.29 -7.04 -1.67
C TYR A 102 3.52 -6.45 -0.50
N TRP A 103 3.96 -6.77 0.73
CA TRP A 103 3.48 -6.10 1.93
C TRP A 103 4.63 -5.60 2.78
N ILE A 104 4.38 -4.51 3.48
CA ILE A 104 5.28 -3.97 4.50
C ILE A 104 4.44 -3.63 5.72
N HIS A 105 4.83 -4.15 6.88
CA HIS A 105 4.37 -3.71 8.19
C HIS A 105 5.49 -2.93 8.85
N PHE A 106 5.21 -1.73 9.31
CA PHE A 106 6.24 -0.84 9.85
C PHE A 106 5.70 0.06 10.96
N THR A 107 6.61 0.54 11.80
CA THR A 107 6.34 1.45 12.91
C THR A 107 7.56 2.33 13.18
N GLY A 108 7.47 3.24 14.12
CA GLY A 108 8.59 4.06 14.56
C GLY A 108 8.16 5.41 15.12
N THR A 109 9.04 6.06 15.86
CA THR A 109 8.79 7.37 16.47
C THR A 109 8.85 8.53 15.48
N ALA A 110 9.49 8.35 14.32
CA ALA A 110 9.60 9.35 13.25
C ALA A 110 8.65 9.10 12.07
N ILE A 111 7.70 8.16 12.21
CA ILE A 111 6.80 7.77 11.11
C ILE A 111 5.87 8.92 10.72
N GLU A 112 5.33 9.66 11.67
CA GLU A 112 4.39 10.75 11.36
C GLU A 112 5.05 11.85 10.54
N ASP A 113 6.30 12.18 10.85
CA ASP A 113 7.08 13.16 10.08
C ASP A 113 7.35 12.64 8.66
N ALA A 114 7.69 11.34 8.53
CA ALA A 114 7.94 10.72 7.23
C ALA A 114 6.67 10.56 6.37
N LEU A 115 5.50 10.56 6.98
CA LEU A 115 4.20 10.43 6.33
C LEU A 115 3.45 11.77 6.18
N ALA A 116 4.05 12.90 6.56
CA ALA A 116 3.36 14.20 6.64
C ALA A 116 2.65 14.60 5.32
N ASP A 117 3.23 14.23 4.18
CA ASP A 117 2.68 14.50 2.84
C ASP A 117 1.67 13.45 2.34
N LEU A 118 1.30 12.51 3.18
CA LEU A 118 0.35 11.43 2.85
C LEU A 118 -0.89 11.51 3.76
N PRO A 119 -2.06 11.03 3.31
CA PRO A 119 -3.26 10.97 4.15
C PRO A 119 -3.20 9.80 5.16
N TYR A 120 -2.09 9.68 5.90
CA TYR A 120 -1.70 8.51 6.69
C TYR A 120 -2.61 8.19 7.89
N LYS A 121 -3.50 9.12 8.28
CA LYS A 121 -4.46 8.92 9.39
C LYS A 121 -5.71 8.16 8.98
N ARG A 122 -5.86 7.84 7.70
CA ARG A 122 -6.98 7.07 7.15
C ARG A 122 -6.49 6.04 6.14
N THR A 123 -7.31 5.03 5.87
CA THR A 123 -7.08 4.10 4.77
C THR A 123 -7.15 4.85 3.44
N PHE A 124 -6.14 4.67 2.60
CA PHE A 124 -6.14 5.23 1.25
C PHE A 124 -5.52 4.26 0.26
N CYS A 125 -5.83 4.45 -1.01
CA CYS A 125 -5.30 3.64 -2.10
C CYS A 125 -4.98 4.54 -3.29
N GLY A 126 -4.17 4.05 -4.20
CA GLY A 126 -3.75 4.76 -5.40
C GLY A 126 -2.94 3.87 -6.33
N GLN A 127 -2.35 4.50 -7.33
CA GLN A 127 -1.42 3.88 -8.27
C GLN A 127 -0.04 4.48 -8.10
N VAL A 128 0.99 3.67 -8.28
CA VAL A 128 2.38 4.12 -8.28
C VAL A 128 2.79 4.51 -9.70
N ASP A 129 3.38 5.69 -9.87
CA ASP A 129 3.78 6.20 -11.19
C ASP A 129 5.03 5.48 -11.72
N GLU A 130 6.08 5.38 -10.91
CA GLU A 130 7.38 4.82 -11.30
C GLU A 130 7.51 3.36 -10.85
N ARG A 131 6.70 2.47 -11.43
CA ARG A 131 6.54 1.08 -11.00
C ARG A 131 7.84 0.31 -10.88
N MET A 132 8.70 0.36 -11.90
CA MET A 132 9.95 -0.41 -11.91
C MET A 132 10.87 -0.03 -10.75
N GLN A 133 11.00 1.27 -10.48
CA GLN A 133 11.79 1.77 -9.36
C GLN A 133 11.18 1.36 -8.03
N PHE A 134 9.86 1.50 -7.89
CA PHE A 134 9.14 1.14 -6.67
C PHE A 134 9.26 -0.36 -6.35
N GLU A 135 9.08 -1.22 -7.33
CA GLU A 135 9.23 -2.68 -7.20
C GLU A 135 10.66 -3.07 -6.86
N SER A 136 11.67 -2.38 -7.41
CA SER A 136 13.07 -2.56 -7.03
C SER A 136 13.32 -2.23 -5.56
N LEU A 137 12.74 -1.13 -5.05
CA LEU A 137 12.84 -0.77 -3.63
C LEU A 137 12.19 -1.80 -2.71
N LEU A 138 11.00 -2.30 -3.07
CA LEU A 138 10.30 -3.35 -2.32
C LEU A 138 11.10 -4.65 -2.28
N HIS A 139 11.72 -5.02 -3.41
CA HIS A 139 12.55 -6.20 -3.50
C HIS A 139 13.82 -6.06 -2.63
N GLN A 140 14.52 -4.93 -2.73
CA GLN A 140 15.70 -4.63 -1.90
C GLN A 140 15.35 -4.65 -0.41
N LEU A 141 14.23 -4.01 -0.01
CA LEU A 141 13.77 -4.02 1.38
C LEU A 141 13.54 -5.45 1.88
N SER A 142 12.86 -6.28 1.08
CA SER A 142 12.59 -7.68 1.45
C SER A 142 13.89 -8.48 1.58
N GLN A 143 14.88 -8.26 0.71
CA GLN A 143 16.18 -8.91 0.82
C GLN A 143 16.96 -8.44 2.05
N THR A 144 17.03 -7.13 2.30
CA THR A 144 17.72 -6.54 3.45
C THR A 144 17.13 -7.05 4.77
N HIS A 145 15.80 -7.06 4.88
CA HIS A 145 15.08 -7.56 6.05
C HIS A 145 15.34 -9.05 6.31
N HIS A 146 15.47 -9.84 5.26
CA HIS A 146 15.78 -11.27 5.39
C HIS A 146 17.23 -11.54 5.76
N MET A 147 18.17 -10.87 5.07
CA MET A 147 19.60 -11.18 5.21
C MET A 147 20.22 -10.60 6.49
N ARG A 148 19.69 -9.50 7.01
CA ARG A 148 20.13 -8.82 8.25
C ARG A 148 21.64 -8.65 8.35
N GLY A 149 22.25 -8.19 7.26
CA GLY A 149 23.68 -7.91 7.20
C GLY A 149 24.08 -6.75 8.14
N PRO A 150 25.37 -6.36 8.14
CA PRO A 150 25.81 -5.16 8.86
C PRO A 150 25.00 -3.93 8.44
N ALA A 151 24.63 -3.09 9.42
CA ALA A 151 23.84 -1.86 9.21
C ALA A 151 22.42 -2.04 8.63
N TYR A 152 21.87 -3.26 8.60
CA TYR A 152 20.57 -3.54 7.97
C TYR A 152 19.44 -2.63 8.45
N LEU A 153 19.45 -2.19 9.71
CA LEU A 153 18.42 -1.27 10.23
C LEU A 153 18.49 0.12 9.57
N LEU A 154 19.69 0.59 9.23
CA LEU A 154 19.86 1.86 8.52
C LEU A 154 19.41 1.70 7.06
N ASP A 155 19.77 0.58 6.44
CA ASP A 155 19.36 0.26 5.06
C ASP A 155 17.84 0.13 4.95
N GLU A 156 17.18 -0.57 5.87
CA GLU A 156 15.73 -0.67 5.95
C GLU A 156 15.06 0.70 6.11
N GLY A 157 15.58 1.53 7.01
CA GLY A 157 15.08 2.89 7.22
C GLY A 157 15.21 3.75 5.96
N GLY A 158 16.35 3.70 5.28
CA GLY A 158 16.59 4.41 4.04
C GLY A 158 15.69 3.94 2.89
N LEU A 159 15.49 2.63 2.75
CA LEU A 159 14.60 2.04 1.75
C LEU A 159 13.12 2.37 2.04
N LEU A 160 12.70 2.31 3.30
CA LEU A 160 11.35 2.71 3.70
C LEU A 160 11.09 4.18 3.35
N LEU A 161 12.00 5.09 3.66
CA LEU A 161 11.86 6.52 3.30
C LEU A 161 11.73 6.72 1.79
N GLN A 162 12.50 6.01 0.97
CA GLN A 162 12.39 6.08 -0.49
C GLN A 162 11.05 5.57 -1.00
N ILE A 163 10.53 4.47 -0.41
CA ILE A 163 9.21 3.92 -0.71
C ILE A 163 8.11 4.94 -0.37
N LEU A 164 8.15 5.53 0.84
CA LEU A 164 7.17 6.53 1.27
C LEU A 164 7.23 7.81 0.42
N ALA A 165 8.41 8.27 0.07
CA ALA A 165 8.59 9.41 -0.83
C ALA A 165 8.02 9.13 -2.24
N SER A 166 8.16 7.90 -2.75
CA SER A 166 7.55 7.51 -4.03
C SER A 166 6.03 7.49 -3.96
N LEU A 167 5.45 6.98 -2.87
CA LEU A 167 4.00 7.04 -2.62
C LEU A 167 3.50 8.49 -2.55
N SER A 168 4.20 9.35 -1.79
CA SER A 168 3.84 10.76 -1.67
C SER A 168 3.81 11.46 -3.03
N ARG A 169 4.82 11.26 -3.87
CA ARG A 169 4.83 11.83 -5.24
C ARG A 169 3.65 11.34 -6.07
N SER A 170 3.34 10.04 -6.00
CA SER A 170 2.24 9.45 -6.79
C SER A 170 0.87 9.96 -6.33
N VAL A 171 0.63 10.03 -5.02
CA VAL A 171 -0.63 10.53 -4.45
C VAL A 171 -0.85 12.01 -4.80
N ASN A 172 0.17 12.85 -4.57
CA ASN A 172 0.08 14.28 -4.84
C ASN A 172 -0.12 14.59 -6.33
N ARG A 173 0.46 13.78 -7.22
CA ARG A 173 0.25 13.93 -8.68
C ARG A 173 -1.17 13.56 -9.07
N GLN A 174 -1.72 12.47 -8.54
CA GLN A 174 -3.09 12.07 -8.80
C GLN A 174 -4.09 13.13 -8.33
N GLU A 175 -3.93 13.64 -7.11
CA GLU A 175 -4.78 14.72 -6.58
C GLU A 175 -4.67 15.99 -7.43
N SER A 176 -3.48 16.35 -7.91
CA SER A 176 -3.29 17.52 -8.77
C SER A 176 -3.94 17.35 -10.16
N THR A 177 -3.91 16.16 -10.72
CA THR A 177 -4.52 15.83 -12.01
C THR A 177 -6.04 15.86 -11.90
N GLU A 178 -6.62 15.20 -10.89
CA GLU A 178 -8.07 15.24 -10.63
C GLU A 178 -8.56 16.68 -10.39
N CYS A 179 -7.83 17.46 -9.61
CA CYS A 179 -8.15 18.87 -9.37
C CYS A 179 -8.07 19.70 -10.66
N SER A 180 -7.11 19.42 -11.54
CA SER A 180 -6.97 20.09 -12.85
C SER A 180 -8.14 19.74 -13.78
N GLU A 181 -8.55 18.49 -13.85
CA GLU A 181 -9.69 18.04 -14.67
C GLU A 181 -11.02 18.64 -14.18
N ILE A 182 -11.25 18.64 -12.86
CA ILE A 182 -12.44 19.27 -12.25
C ILE A 182 -12.45 20.78 -12.54
N ARG A 183 -11.31 21.47 -12.44
CA ARG A 183 -11.21 22.89 -12.75
C ARG A 183 -11.47 23.18 -14.23
N ALA A 184 -10.94 22.35 -15.12
CA ALA A 184 -11.18 22.49 -16.56
C ALA A 184 -12.66 22.28 -16.90
N ALA A 185 -13.30 21.25 -16.32
CA ALA A 185 -14.73 21.01 -16.49
C ALA A 185 -15.58 22.17 -15.93
N ALA A 186 -15.23 22.69 -14.74
CA ALA A 186 -15.93 23.83 -14.15
C ALA A 186 -15.78 25.10 -15.01
N ALA A 187 -14.60 25.39 -15.53
CA ALA A 187 -14.35 26.49 -16.44
C ALA A 187 -15.20 26.35 -17.72
N TYR A 188 -15.20 25.18 -18.33
CA TYR A 188 -16.01 24.88 -19.52
C TYR A 188 -17.50 25.09 -19.26
N LEU A 189 -18.03 24.60 -18.13
CA LEU A 189 -19.42 24.84 -17.74
C LEU A 189 -19.72 26.32 -17.53
N CYS A 190 -18.82 27.07 -16.89
CA CYS A 190 -18.99 28.52 -16.71
C CYS A 190 -18.99 29.30 -18.04
N GLU A 191 -18.21 28.89 -19.01
CA GLU A 191 -18.15 29.54 -20.34
C GLU A 191 -19.38 29.22 -21.21
N HIS A 192 -19.98 28.03 -21.01
CA HIS A 192 -21.04 27.51 -21.87
C HIS A 192 -22.41 27.35 -21.17
N PHE A 193 -22.58 27.87 -19.95
CA PHE A 193 -23.80 27.66 -19.15
C PHE A 193 -25.11 28.15 -19.82
N CYS A 194 -25.01 29.03 -20.80
CA CYS A 194 -26.16 29.52 -21.58
C CYS A 194 -26.52 28.63 -22.79
N GLN A 195 -25.80 27.56 -23.03
CA GLN A 195 -26.01 26.63 -24.14
C GLN A 195 -26.53 25.27 -23.62
N PRO A 196 -27.34 24.54 -24.41
CA PRO A 196 -27.70 23.17 -24.03
C PRO A 196 -26.48 22.29 -24.13
N LEU A 197 -25.94 21.88 -22.97
CA LEU A 197 -24.78 20.99 -22.86
C LEU A 197 -25.25 19.55 -22.81
N SER A 198 -24.52 18.65 -23.46
CA SER A 198 -24.69 17.20 -23.38
C SER A 198 -23.45 16.53 -22.83
N LEU A 199 -23.54 15.26 -22.37
CA LEU A 199 -22.39 14.48 -21.93
C LEU A 199 -21.42 14.10 -23.07
N ALA A 200 -21.74 14.47 -24.31
CA ALA A 200 -20.90 14.25 -25.49
C ALA A 200 -20.05 15.48 -25.86
N ASP A 201 -20.30 16.62 -25.22
CA ASP A 201 -19.54 17.86 -25.36
C ASP A 201 -18.43 17.95 -24.31
#